data_065c4c09dca0f60e1c90ebc11e8d7dd5
#
_entry.id   065c4c09dca0f60e1c90ebc11e8d7dd5
#
_cell.length_a   1.000
_cell.length_b   1.000
_cell.length_c   1.000
_cell.angle_alpha   90.00
_cell.angle_beta   90.00
_cell.angle_gamma   90.00
#
_symmetry.space_group_name_H-M   'P 1'
#
loop_
_entity.id
_entity.type
_entity.pdbx_description
1 polymer ?
#
loop_
_entity_poly.entity_id
_entity_poly.type
_entity_poly.pdbx_seq_one_letter_code
_entity_poly.pdbx_strand_id
1 'polypeptide(L)'
;TYLHAPTNYPKFHTSDSWLVREDRLSTPLTGIYSEGTKRFMTVNRIDQFENDALTTHREGEVILSGKTSLGFTGFENRNGIATLSFGFPYQEAPKSYIRKLTLAPQVKAFQLLKKGETVLLNWTIFEDAAEDYSDFIRHTWEYCYDTYAPKPVDTPYSIADMKNTLSSFFVNSLVSKPELTYYS
;
A
#
# COMPACT_ATOMS: atom_id res chain seq x y z
N THR A 1 15.20 -7.18 -7.21
CA THR A 1 14.25 -6.23 -6.60
C THR A 1 12.84 -6.70 -6.92
N TYR A 2 12.15 -7.27 -5.95
CA TYR A 2 10.77 -7.68 -6.11
C TYR A 2 9.88 -6.49 -5.80
N LEU A 3 9.28 -5.95 -6.82
CA LEU A 3 8.23 -4.95 -6.71
C LEU A 3 6.90 -5.69 -6.61
N HIS A 4 6.33 -5.78 -5.42
CA HIS A 4 4.89 -5.87 -5.31
C HIS A 4 4.32 -4.49 -5.62
N ALA A 5 4.33 -4.14 -6.89
CA ALA A 5 3.57 -2.99 -7.33
C ALA A 5 2.09 -3.23 -7.03
N PRO A 6 1.36 -2.21 -6.64
CA PRO A 6 -0.10 -2.28 -6.62
C PRO A 6 -0.57 -2.89 -7.94
N THR A 7 -1.50 -3.81 -7.88
CA THR A 7 -1.92 -4.73 -8.95
C THR A 7 -2.30 -4.11 -10.30
N ASN A 8 -2.27 -2.80 -10.40
CA ASN A 8 -2.77 -2.04 -11.54
C ASN A 8 -1.68 -1.42 -12.43
N TYR A 9 -0.41 -1.71 -12.16
CA TYR A 9 0.65 -1.22 -13.03
C TYR A 9 0.93 -2.23 -14.14
N PRO A 10 1.04 -1.75 -15.38
CA PRO A 10 1.43 -2.60 -16.49
C PRO A 10 2.77 -3.29 -16.18
N LYS A 11 2.86 -4.58 -16.40
CA LYS A 11 4.07 -5.39 -16.20
C LYS A 11 5.32 -4.88 -16.92
N PHE A 12 5.14 -3.91 -17.82
CA PHE A 12 6.19 -3.33 -18.65
C PHE A 12 6.81 -2.06 -18.07
N HIS A 13 6.26 -1.52 -16.99
CA HIS A 13 6.83 -0.36 -16.32
C HIS A 13 7.51 -0.82 -15.03
N THR A 14 8.71 -1.34 -15.18
CA THR A 14 9.59 -1.51 -14.04
C THR A 14 10.14 -0.16 -13.65
N SER A 15 9.93 0.23 -12.42
CA SER A 15 10.60 1.37 -11.83
C SER A 15 11.41 0.89 -10.64
N ASP A 16 12.61 1.39 -10.52
CA ASP A 16 13.48 1.18 -9.38
C ASP A 16 13.20 2.18 -8.24
N SER A 17 12.25 3.08 -8.46
CA SER A 17 11.73 4.01 -7.45
C SER A 17 10.22 3.99 -7.44
N TRP A 18 9.63 4.03 -6.25
CA TRP A 18 8.21 3.90 -6.09
C TRP A 18 7.70 4.54 -4.80
N LEU A 19 6.86 5.55 -4.92
CA LEU A 19 6.20 6.21 -3.82
C LEU A 19 4.69 6.08 -3.96
N VAL A 20 4.03 5.69 -2.90
CA VAL A 20 2.59 5.42 -2.87
C VAL A 20 1.95 6.16 -1.71
N ARG A 21 0.79 6.70 -1.95
CA ARG A 21 -0.05 7.27 -0.89
C ARG A 21 -0.47 6.17 0.09
N GLU A 22 -0.32 6.42 1.37
CA GLU A 22 -0.47 5.41 2.43
C GLU A 22 -1.83 4.72 2.43
N ASP A 23 -2.92 5.45 2.15
CA ASP A 23 -4.29 4.90 2.12
C ASP A 23 -4.60 3.99 0.91
N ARG A 24 -3.66 3.84 -0.01
CA ARG A 24 -3.76 2.89 -1.11
C ARG A 24 -3.19 1.51 -0.76
N LEU A 25 -2.61 1.39 0.39
CA LEU A 25 -2.04 0.15 0.89
C LEU A 25 -2.97 -0.44 1.95
N SER A 26 -3.19 -1.74 1.91
CA SER A 26 -3.94 -2.46 2.94
C SER A 26 -3.27 -2.33 4.31
N THR A 27 -1.94 -2.27 4.29
CA THR A 27 -1.08 -1.96 5.43
C THR A 27 -0.08 -0.92 4.95
N PRO A 28 -0.02 0.28 5.54
CA PRO A 28 0.85 1.35 5.09
C PRO A 28 2.30 1.09 5.49
N LEU A 29 2.91 0.15 4.81
CA LEU A 29 4.21 -0.42 5.12
C LEU A 29 5.08 -0.49 3.86
N THR A 30 6.36 -0.21 4.03
CA THR A 30 7.40 -0.46 3.02
C THR A 30 8.60 -1.10 3.69
N GLY A 31 9.20 -2.09 3.05
CA GLY A 31 10.37 -2.77 3.57
C GLY A 31 11.45 -3.00 2.52
N ILE A 32 12.68 -3.11 2.99
CA ILE A 32 13.87 -3.49 2.20
C ILE A 32 14.51 -4.69 2.87
N TYR A 33 14.80 -5.71 2.09
CA TYR A 33 15.56 -6.89 2.49
C TYR A 33 16.86 -6.98 1.69
N SER A 34 17.95 -7.23 2.37
CA SER A 34 19.28 -7.44 1.79
C SER A 34 19.68 -8.91 1.86
N GLU A 35 19.72 -9.56 0.72
CA GLU A 35 20.16 -10.96 0.63
C GLU A 35 21.61 -11.15 1.10
N GLY A 36 22.46 -10.15 0.85
CA GLY A 36 23.89 -10.22 1.20
C GLY A 36 24.15 -10.12 2.69
N THR A 37 23.36 -9.35 3.42
CA THR A 37 23.54 -9.17 4.86
C THR A 37 22.52 -9.96 5.71
N LYS A 38 21.53 -10.56 5.06
CA LYS A 38 20.44 -11.28 5.72
C LYS A 38 19.67 -10.40 6.73
N ARG A 39 19.61 -9.12 6.46
CA ARG A 39 18.91 -8.14 7.29
C ARG A 39 17.84 -7.43 6.51
N PHE A 40 16.82 -6.97 7.22
CA PHE A 40 15.76 -6.14 6.65
C PHE A 40 15.43 -4.95 7.55
N MET A 41 14.79 -3.99 6.96
CA MET A 41 14.21 -2.83 7.64
C MET A 41 12.84 -2.56 7.03
N THR A 42 11.85 -2.31 7.87
CA THR A 42 10.52 -1.86 7.45
C THR A 42 10.15 -0.55 8.12
N VAL A 43 9.37 0.25 7.42
CA VAL A 43 8.74 1.46 7.96
C VAL A 43 7.24 1.31 7.80
N ASN A 44 6.50 1.49 8.86
CA ASN A 44 5.05 1.47 8.82
C ASN A 44 4.43 2.63 9.62
N ARG A 45 3.29 3.10 9.12
CA ARG A 45 2.48 4.10 9.79
C ARG A 45 1.61 3.43 10.83
N ILE A 46 1.61 3.95 12.05
CA ILE A 46 0.81 3.40 13.17
C ILE A 46 -0.43 4.23 13.48
N ASP A 47 -0.49 5.46 13.02
CA ASP A 47 -1.65 6.32 13.24
C ASP A 47 -2.80 5.96 12.30
N GLN A 48 -4.01 6.24 12.74
CA GLN A 48 -5.15 6.28 11.82
C GLN A 48 -5.07 7.52 10.95
N PHE A 49 -5.50 7.38 9.70
CA PHE A 49 -5.51 8.51 8.77
C PHE A 49 -6.71 9.42 9.04
N GLU A 50 -6.44 10.71 9.13
CA GLU A 50 -7.45 11.73 8.96
C GLU A 50 -7.36 12.25 7.52
N ASN A 51 -8.48 12.40 6.85
CA ASN A 51 -8.50 12.91 5.49
C ASN A 51 -9.80 13.63 5.18
N ASP A 52 -9.74 14.95 5.24
CA ASP A 52 -10.81 15.84 4.82
C ASP A 52 -10.71 16.15 3.30
N ALA A 53 -11.34 17.20 2.90
CA ALA A 53 -11.40 17.59 1.51
C ALA A 53 -10.03 17.85 0.88
N LEU A 54 -9.87 17.36 -0.34
CA LEU A 54 -8.72 17.62 -1.18
C LEU A 54 -9.13 18.54 -2.32
N THR A 55 -8.30 19.54 -2.60
CA THR A 55 -8.49 20.43 -3.74
C THR A 55 -7.37 20.24 -4.74
N THR A 56 -7.71 19.87 -5.97
CA THR A 56 -6.75 19.78 -7.07
C THR A 56 -6.80 21.08 -7.87
N HIS A 57 -5.67 21.73 -7.99
CA HIS A 57 -5.57 23.00 -8.72
C HIS A 57 -5.09 22.83 -10.15
N ARG A 58 -4.18 21.91 -10.37
CA ARG A 58 -3.64 21.57 -11.69
C ARG A 58 -3.10 20.15 -11.70
N GLU A 59 -2.81 19.68 -12.89
CA GLU A 59 -2.28 18.35 -13.08
C GLU A 59 -0.98 18.13 -12.28
N GLY A 60 -0.95 17.03 -11.54
CA GLY A 60 0.20 16.65 -10.70
C GLY A 60 0.34 17.42 -9.40
N GLU A 61 -0.50 18.42 -9.12
CA GLU A 61 -0.45 19.19 -7.89
C GLU A 61 -1.79 19.18 -7.15
N VAL A 62 -1.72 18.99 -5.84
CA VAL A 62 -2.87 18.99 -4.95
C VAL A 62 -2.58 19.93 -3.79
N ILE A 63 -3.42 20.95 -3.63
CA ILE A 63 -3.40 21.82 -2.45
C ILE A 63 -4.44 21.28 -1.47
N LEU A 64 -4.01 20.90 -0.29
CA LEU A 64 -4.87 20.34 0.74
C LEU A 64 -5.59 21.45 1.46
N SER A 65 -6.92 21.51 1.31
CA SER A 65 -7.77 22.58 1.87
C SER A 65 -8.35 22.22 3.25
N GLY A 66 -8.33 20.95 3.62
CA GLY A 66 -8.80 20.44 4.90
C GLY A 66 -7.67 19.83 5.73
N LYS A 67 -8.03 19.25 6.85
CA LYS A 67 -7.09 18.46 7.64
C LYS A 67 -6.84 17.13 6.97
N THR A 68 -5.59 16.75 6.88
CA THR A 68 -5.19 15.42 6.47
C THR A 68 -3.93 15.02 7.19
N SER A 69 -3.81 13.73 7.50
CA SER A 69 -2.58 13.13 7.96
C SER A 69 -2.01 12.12 6.95
N LEU A 70 -2.62 12.06 5.76
CA LEU A 70 -2.15 11.17 4.70
C LEU A 70 -0.75 11.52 4.25
N GLY A 71 0.13 10.57 4.42
CA GLY A 71 1.50 10.61 3.94
C GLY A 71 1.73 9.70 2.75
N PHE A 72 2.98 9.44 2.52
CA PHE A 72 3.45 8.48 1.53
C PHE A 72 4.45 7.52 2.13
N THR A 73 4.56 6.36 1.55
CA THR A 73 5.60 5.37 1.81
C THR A 73 6.07 4.75 0.51
N GLY A 74 7.29 4.26 0.49
CA GLY A 74 7.85 3.63 -0.68
C GLY A 74 9.35 3.47 -0.61
N PHE A 75 9.96 3.35 -1.75
CA PHE A 75 11.41 3.32 -1.88
C PHE A 75 11.86 4.10 -3.11
N GLU A 76 13.07 4.59 -3.04
CA GLU A 76 13.75 5.29 -4.12
C GLU A 76 15.13 4.68 -4.34
N ASN A 77 15.52 4.60 -5.60
CA ASN A 77 16.91 4.34 -5.93
C ASN A 77 17.66 5.68 -5.99
N ARG A 78 18.53 5.90 -5.04
CA ARG A 78 19.41 7.07 -5.03
C ARG A 78 20.83 6.64 -5.33
N ASN A 79 21.28 6.88 -6.55
CA ASN A 79 22.62 6.52 -7.01
C ASN A 79 22.98 5.02 -6.86
N GLY A 80 22.02 4.15 -7.16
CA GLY A 80 22.20 2.71 -7.04
C GLY A 80 21.94 2.16 -5.63
N ILE A 81 21.60 3.01 -4.67
CA ILE A 81 21.30 2.61 -3.30
C ILE A 81 19.76 2.64 -3.09
N ALA A 82 19.20 1.48 -2.74
CA ALA A 82 17.80 1.39 -2.35
C ALA A 82 17.59 2.11 -1.01
N THR A 83 16.69 3.08 -1.00
CA THR A 83 16.41 3.93 0.15
C THR A 83 14.92 3.85 0.47
N LEU A 84 14.55 3.54 1.71
CA LEU A 84 13.19 3.69 2.17
C LEU A 84 12.82 5.17 2.23
N SER A 85 11.67 5.51 1.68
CA SER A 85 11.16 6.88 1.62
C SER A 85 9.76 6.92 2.18
N PHE A 86 9.54 7.78 3.14
CA PHE A 86 8.24 8.02 3.74
C PHE A 86 8.14 9.47 4.21
N GLY A 87 6.95 9.97 4.36
CA GLY A 87 6.78 11.35 4.78
C GLY A 87 5.39 11.91 4.58
N PHE A 88 5.29 13.22 4.77
CA PHE A 88 4.06 13.99 4.70
C PHE A 88 4.34 15.35 4.04
N PRO A 89 3.37 15.93 3.33
CA PRO A 89 2.11 15.32 2.86
C PRO A 89 2.36 14.27 1.79
N TYR A 90 1.29 13.55 1.41
CA TYR A 90 1.43 12.45 0.47
C TYR A 90 1.96 12.87 -0.90
N GLN A 91 2.61 11.94 -1.55
CA GLN A 91 2.99 12.02 -2.95
C GLN A 91 2.91 10.64 -3.60
N GLU A 92 2.83 10.61 -4.93
CA GLU A 92 2.85 9.39 -5.71
C GLU A 92 3.80 9.54 -6.89
N ALA A 93 4.67 8.57 -7.07
CA ALA A 93 5.67 8.55 -8.13
C ALA A 93 6.01 7.09 -8.51
N PRO A 94 6.45 6.81 -9.76
CA PRO A 94 6.66 7.75 -10.88
C PRO A 94 5.36 8.24 -11.52
N LYS A 95 4.25 7.52 -11.31
CA LYS A 95 2.92 7.86 -11.81
C LYS A 95 1.85 7.47 -10.80
N SER A 96 0.75 8.18 -10.77
CA SER A 96 -0.41 7.82 -9.97
C SER A 96 -1.45 7.09 -10.79
N TYR A 97 -2.19 6.20 -10.12
CA TYR A 97 -3.36 5.56 -10.71
C TYR A 97 -4.60 6.44 -10.51
N ILE A 98 -5.35 6.69 -11.58
CA ILE A 98 -6.62 7.41 -11.47
C ILE A 98 -7.77 6.42 -11.67
N ARG A 99 -8.39 6.37 -12.80
CA ARG A 99 -9.55 5.51 -13.08
C ARG A 99 -9.29 4.63 -14.29
N LYS A 100 -9.88 3.45 -14.31
CA LYS A 100 -9.92 2.57 -15.48
C LYS A 100 -8.54 2.34 -16.10
N LEU A 101 -7.56 2.03 -15.29
CA LEU A 101 -6.19 1.78 -15.73
C LEU A 101 -5.49 2.99 -16.39
N THR A 102 -6.01 4.18 -16.18
CA THR A 102 -5.36 5.40 -16.65
C THR A 102 -4.31 5.85 -15.66
N LEU A 103 -3.10 6.02 -16.12
CA LEU A 103 -1.98 6.54 -15.34
C LEU A 103 -1.87 8.06 -15.52
N ALA A 104 -1.87 8.78 -14.41
CA ALA A 104 -1.60 10.20 -14.37
C ALA A 104 -0.10 10.48 -14.13
N PRO A 105 0.33 11.71 -14.34
CA PRO A 105 1.63 12.18 -13.91
C PRO A 105 1.85 11.98 -12.41
N GLN A 106 3.09 12.12 -11.99
CA GLN A 106 3.47 12.19 -10.59
C GLN A 106 2.61 13.22 -9.84
N VAL A 107 2.12 12.85 -8.67
CA VAL A 107 1.34 13.75 -7.82
C VAL A 107 2.18 14.23 -6.65
N LYS A 108 2.10 15.54 -6.37
CA LYS A 108 2.69 16.16 -5.18
C LYS A 108 1.59 16.91 -4.43
N ALA A 109 1.42 16.62 -3.16
CA ALA A 109 0.50 17.31 -2.30
C ALA A 109 1.22 18.38 -1.48
N PHE A 110 0.54 19.53 -1.29
CA PHE A 110 1.04 20.64 -0.49
C PHE A 110 0.05 20.95 0.61
N GLN A 111 0.52 20.94 1.86
CA GLN A 111 -0.28 21.32 3.01
C GLN A 111 -0.07 22.80 3.33
N LEU A 112 -1.17 23.52 3.44
CA LEU A 112 -1.14 24.90 3.95
C LEU A 112 -1.10 24.88 5.47
N LEU A 113 0.00 25.35 6.03
CA LEU A 113 0.19 25.46 7.48
C LEU A 113 0.08 26.92 7.91
N LYS A 114 -0.70 27.17 8.96
CA LYS A 114 -0.77 28.47 9.62
C LYS A 114 0.30 28.58 10.69
N LYS A 115 0.71 29.80 11.00
CA LYS A 115 1.66 30.05 12.09
C LYS A 115 1.14 29.47 13.41
N GLY A 116 1.94 28.63 14.04
CA GLY A 116 1.61 27.96 15.31
C GLY A 116 0.82 26.64 15.15
N GLU A 117 0.51 26.25 13.94
CA GLU A 117 -0.11 24.95 13.66
C GLU A 117 0.92 23.82 13.76
N THR A 118 0.51 22.70 14.34
CA THR A 118 1.34 21.51 14.52
C THR A 118 0.63 20.32 13.91
N VAL A 119 1.36 19.53 13.13
CA VAL A 119 0.93 18.23 12.62
C VAL A 119 1.80 17.17 13.27
N LEU A 120 1.17 16.21 13.95
CA LEU A 120 1.86 15.09 14.58
C LEU A 120 1.64 13.84 13.72
N LEU A 121 2.73 13.16 13.43
CA LEU A 121 2.75 11.97 12.58
C LEU A 121 3.66 10.93 13.22
N ASN A 122 3.21 9.68 13.28
CA ASN A 122 3.97 8.60 13.90
C ASN A 122 4.24 7.46 12.91
N TRP A 123 5.49 7.14 12.75
CA TRP A 123 5.96 5.94 12.04
C TRP A 123 6.77 5.07 12.97
N THR A 124 6.76 3.79 12.71
CA THR A 124 7.63 2.84 13.37
C THR A 124 8.64 2.29 12.36
N ILE A 125 9.88 2.17 12.80
CA ILE A 125 10.93 1.48 12.06
C ILE A 125 11.19 0.17 12.79
N PHE A 126 11.08 -0.94 12.06
CA PHE A 126 11.39 -2.26 12.56
C PHE A 126 12.53 -2.86 11.73
N GLU A 127 13.56 -3.32 12.39
CA GLU A 127 14.67 -4.01 11.72
C GLU A 127 14.99 -5.32 12.43
N ASP A 128 15.31 -6.33 11.62
CA ASP A 128 15.70 -7.64 12.12
C ASP A 128 16.51 -8.40 11.06
N ALA A 129 16.89 -9.64 11.38
CA ALA A 129 17.47 -10.58 10.46
C ALA A 129 16.40 -11.50 9.86
N ALA A 130 16.63 -11.95 8.63
CA ALA A 130 15.81 -12.96 7.99
C ALA A 130 16.68 -13.86 7.11
N GLU A 131 16.46 -15.16 7.16
CA GLU A 131 17.26 -16.12 6.40
C GLU A 131 17.05 -15.99 4.89
N ASP A 132 15.83 -15.70 4.49
CA ASP A 132 15.45 -15.48 3.10
C ASP A 132 14.30 -14.46 2.97
N TYR A 133 13.85 -14.24 1.73
CA TYR A 133 12.77 -13.30 1.45
C TYR A 133 11.43 -13.74 2.07
N SER A 134 11.14 -15.02 2.13
CA SER A 134 9.90 -15.52 2.75
C SER A 134 9.90 -15.30 4.25
N ASP A 135 11.03 -15.50 4.88
CA ASP A 135 11.24 -15.23 6.30
C ASP A 135 11.11 -13.74 6.62
N PHE A 136 11.68 -12.87 5.79
CA PHE A 136 11.47 -11.42 5.87
C PHE A 136 9.98 -11.05 5.82
N ILE A 137 9.22 -11.62 4.87
CA ILE A 137 7.77 -11.37 4.77
C ILE A 137 7.05 -11.85 6.02
N ARG A 138 7.36 -13.03 6.52
CA ARG A 138 6.76 -13.60 7.73
C ARG A 138 6.98 -12.70 8.93
N HIS A 139 8.23 -12.35 9.26
CA HIS A 139 8.57 -11.46 10.36
C HIS A 139 7.86 -10.10 10.25
N THR A 140 7.82 -9.54 9.05
CA THR A 140 7.15 -8.25 8.80
C THR A 140 5.65 -8.33 9.07
N TRP A 141 4.97 -9.40 8.64
CA TRP A 141 3.55 -9.59 8.89
C TRP A 141 3.24 -9.88 10.35
N GLU A 142 4.03 -10.69 11.03
CA GLU A 142 3.90 -10.95 12.47
C GLU A 142 4.03 -9.63 13.24
N TYR A 143 5.06 -8.84 12.95
CA TYR A 143 5.25 -7.53 13.56
C TYR A 143 4.07 -6.58 13.31
N CYS A 144 3.55 -6.49 12.09
CA CYS A 144 2.39 -5.67 11.78
C CYS A 144 1.14 -6.16 12.51
N TYR A 145 0.91 -7.46 12.54
CA TYR A 145 -0.23 -8.04 13.26
C TYR A 145 -0.21 -7.67 14.74
N ASP A 146 0.92 -7.81 15.38
CA ASP A 146 1.09 -7.48 16.80
C ASP A 146 0.98 -5.97 17.05
N THR A 147 1.55 -5.15 16.16
CA THR A 147 1.51 -3.69 16.28
C THR A 147 0.11 -3.12 16.11
N TYR A 148 -0.64 -3.57 15.10
CA TYR A 148 -1.99 -3.08 14.86
C TYR A 148 -3.04 -3.79 15.71
N ALA A 149 -2.72 -4.97 16.27
CA ALA A 149 -3.61 -5.78 17.10
C ALA A 149 -5.06 -5.78 16.58
N PRO A 150 -5.31 -6.21 15.33
CA PRO A 150 -6.62 -6.12 14.71
C PRO A 150 -7.63 -6.93 15.53
N LYS A 151 -8.70 -6.28 15.92
CA LYS A 151 -9.77 -6.97 16.65
C LYS A 151 -10.55 -7.87 15.70
N PRO A 152 -10.87 -9.09 16.10
CA PRO A 152 -11.79 -9.93 15.35
C PRO A 152 -13.10 -9.19 15.12
N VAL A 153 -13.63 -9.27 13.91
CA VAL A 153 -14.95 -8.76 13.59
C VAL A 153 -15.92 -9.93 13.72
N ASP A 154 -16.94 -9.78 14.57
CA ASP A 154 -18.01 -10.76 14.63
C ASP A 154 -18.78 -10.73 13.32
N THR A 155 -18.75 -11.83 12.61
CA THR A 155 -19.52 -12.00 11.39
C THR A 155 -20.73 -12.90 11.66
N PRO A 156 -21.89 -12.62 11.04
CA PRO A 156 -23.08 -13.46 11.22
C PRO A 156 -22.93 -14.85 10.58
N TYR A 157 -21.85 -15.09 9.88
CA TYR A 157 -21.57 -16.33 9.17
C TYR A 157 -20.25 -16.94 9.60
N SER A 158 -20.24 -18.25 9.77
CA SER A 158 -18.98 -18.97 9.99
C SER A 158 -18.13 -19.00 8.72
N ILE A 159 -16.83 -19.24 8.88
CA ILE A 159 -15.94 -19.46 7.72
C ILE A 159 -16.42 -20.65 6.87
N ALA A 160 -16.99 -21.68 7.50
CA ALA A 160 -17.56 -22.83 6.79
C ALA A 160 -18.76 -22.41 5.92
N ASP A 161 -19.67 -21.59 6.45
CA ASP A 161 -20.81 -21.06 5.69
C ASP A 161 -20.36 -20.19 4.51
N MET A 162 -19.37 -19.33 4.74
CA MET A 162 -18.78 -18.51 3.66
C MET A 162 -18.17 -19.38 2.56
N LYS A 163 -17.38 -20.40 2.92
CA LYS A 163 -16.79 -21.34 1.95
C LYS A 163 -17.86 -22.09 1.19
N ASN A 164 -18.88 -22.61 1.86
CA ASN A 164 -19.99 -23.32 1.23
C ASN A 164 -20.78 -22.42 0.27
N THR A 165 -21.07 -21.19 0.68
CA THR A 165 -21.74 -20.20 -0.16
C THR A 165 -20.92 -19.88 -1.42
N LEU A 166 -19.63 -19.62 -1.27
CA LEU A 166 -18.74 -19.36 -2.40
C LEU A 166 -18.62 -20.58 -3.33
N SER A 167 -18.46 -21.77 -2.76
CA SER A 167 -18.39 -23.01 -3.56
C SER A 167 -19.67 -23.23 -4.33
N SER A 168 -20.83 -23.04 -3.69
CA SER A 168 -22.15 -23.16 -4.34
C SER A 168 -22.33 -22.11 -5.44
N PHE A 169 -21.89 -20.87 -5.20
CA PHE A 169 -21.92 -19.83 -6.22
C PHE A 169 -21.09 -20.23 -7.45
N PHE A 170 -19.85 -20.68 -7.26
CA PHE A 170 -19.01 -21.11 -8.37
C PHE A 170 -19.61 -22.30 -9.14
N VAL A 171 -20.12 -23.31 -8.46
CA VAL A 171 -20.78 -24.44 -9.10
C VAL A 171 -22.00 -24.00 -9.92
N ASN A 172 -22.82 -23.13 -9.35
CA ASN A 172 -24.05 -22.64 -9.99
C ASN A 172 -23.78 -21.65 -11.13
N SER A 173 -22.65 -20.96 -11.10
CA SER A 173 -22.24 -20.03 -12.16
C SER A 173 -21.47 -20.72 -13.31
N LEU A 174 -21.20 -22.02 -13.19
CA LEU A 174 -20.52 -22.77 -14.23
C LEU A 174 -21.45 -23.00 -15.44
N VAL A 175 -21.08 -22.43 -16.56
CA VAL A 175 -21.76 -22.67 -17.83
C VAL A 175 -20.92 -23.65 -18.65
N SER A 176 -21.46 -24.82 -18.90
CA SER A 176 -20.81 -25.81 -19.74
C SER A 176 -21.57 -25.96 -21.08
N LYS A 177 -20.85 -25.75 -22.17
CA LYS A 177 -21.31 -25.98 -23.56
C LYS A 177 -20.38 -26.98 -24.24
N PRO A 178 -20.80 -27.63 -25.32
CA PRO A 178 -19.98 -28.65 -25.97
C PRO A 178 -18.55 -28.19 -26.31
N GLU A 179 -18.39 -26.92 -26.61
CA GLU A 179 -17.12 -26.34 -27.06
C GLU A 179 -16.45 -25.42 -26.07
N LEU A 180 -17.13 -25.07 -24.97
CA LEU A 180 -16.62 -24.06 -24.02
C LEU A 180 -17.25 -24.21 -22.64
N THR A 181 -16.41 -24.22 -21.61
CA THR A 181 -16.84 -24.15 -20.21
C THR A 181 -16.29 -22.86 -19.57
N TYR A 182 -17.15 -22.10 -18.96
CA TYR A 182 -16.78 -20.82 -18.31
C TYR A 182 -17.66 -20.51 -17.10
N TYR A 183 -17.21 -19.60 -16.27
CA TYR A 183 -18.02 -19.01 -15.19
C TYR A 183 -18.69 -17.73 -15.68
N SER A 184 -19.96 -17.56 -15.37
CA SER A 184 -20.76 -16.39 -15.74
C SER A 184 -21.00 -15.47 -14.53
#